data_b76a9a5f629eb2f9ac7f55b50cc9fed6
#
_entry.id   b76a9a5f629eb2f9ac7f55b50cc9fed6
#
_cell.length_a   1.000
_cell.length_b   1.000
_cell.length_c   1.000
_cell.angle_alpha   90.00
_cell.angle_beta   90.00
_cell.angle_gamma   90.00
#
_symmetry.space_group_name_H-M   'P 1'
#
loop_
_entity.id
_entity.type
_entity.pdbx_description
1 polymer ?
#
loop_
_entity_poly.entity_id
_entity_poly.type
_entity_poly.pdbx_seq_one_letter_code
_entity_poly.pdbx_strand_id
1 'polypeptide(L)'
;MNGAGRPRPQGGIDLLAWIFMRVSGVVLLLMVLVHLAIMHIINNIEVINYQFVAQRYATPFWRTYDLVMLWLAFIHGLNGVRVMIDDYVGSRGWRVVSLASLYVLGFVFLVLGSLVILTFNPARPF
;
A
#
# COMPACT_ATOMS: atom_id res chain seq x y z
N MET A 1 7.97 -35.45 -4.91
CA MET A 1 7.51 -34.09 -4.56
C MET A 1 6.63 -33.60 -5.71
N ASN A 2 5.34 -33.79 -5.61
CA ASN A 2 4.40 -33.39 -6.65
C ASN A 2 4.14 -31.90 -6.52
N GLY A 3 4.73 -31.11 -7.44
CA GLY A 3 4.48 -29.69 -7.59
C GLY A 3 3.07 -29.44 -8.15
N ALA A 4 2.05 -29.79 -7.36
CA ALA A 4 0.69 -29.39 -7.64
C ALA A 4 0.62 -27.87 -7.45
N GLY A 5 0.79 -27.12 -8.53
CA GLY A 5 0.54 -25.68 -8.52
C GLY A 5 -0.82 -25.42 -7.90
N ARG A 6 -0.90 -24.35 -7.08
CA ARG A 6 -2.17 -23.94 -6.48
C ARG A 6 -3.26 -23.92 -7.56
N PRO A 7 -4.43 -24.54 -7.31
CA PRO A 7 -5.50 -24.55 -8.28
C PRO A 7 -5.85 -23.11 -8.66
N ARG A 8 -6.02 -22.85 -9.96
CA ARG A 8 -6.46 -21.53 -10.43
C ARG A 8 -7.86 -21.24 -9.88
N PRO A 9 -8.10 -20.01 -9.38
CA PRO A 9 -9.42 -19.64 -8.89
C PRO A 9 -10.45 -19.80 -10.01
N GLN A 10 -11.51 -20.56 -9.74
CA GLN A 10 -12.53 -20.92 -10.73
C GLN A 10 -13.74 -19.99 -10.76
N GLY A 11 -13.69 -18.86 -10.02
CA GLY A 11 -14.74 -17.85 -10.00
C GLY A 11 -14.94 -17.21 -8.62
N GLY A 12 -15.83 -16.24 -8.55
CA GLY A 12 -16.18 -15.56 -7.30
C GLY A 12 -15.11 -14.61 -6.76
N ILE A 13 -15.10 -14.43 -5.45
CA ILE A 13 -14.22 -13.49 -4.72
C ILE A 13 -12.74 -13.86 -4.91
N ASP A 14 -12.42 -15.14 -4.99
CA ASP A 14 -11.03 -15.59 -5.16
C ASP A 14 -10.46 -15.18 -6.52
N LEU A 15 -11.27 -15.23 -7.56
CA LEU A 15 -10.87 -14.76 -8.90
C LEU A 15 -10.65 -13.25 -8.89
N LEU A 16 -11.55 -12.50 -8.27
CA LEU A 16 -11.40 -11.04 -8.14
C LEU A 16 -10.16 -10.66 -7.35
N ALA A 17 -9.90 -11.32 -6.23
CA ALA A 17 -8.70 -11.11 -5.43
C ALA A 17 -7.42 -11.43 -6.24
N TRP A 18 -7.44 -12.50 -7.02
CA TRP A 18 -6.32 -12.89 -7.87
C TRP A 18 -6.04 -11.88 -8.98
N ILE A 19 -7.10 -11.39 -9.67
CA ILE A 19 -6.98 -10.33 -10.69
C ILE A 19 -6.48 -9.03 -10.04
N PHE A 20 -7.10 -8.65 -8.90
CA PHE A 20 -6.71 -7.45 -8.16
C PHE A 20 -5.21 -7.46 -7.82
N MET A 21 -4.68 -8.57 -7.31
CA MET A 21 -3.27 -8.65 -6.93
C MET A 21 -2.32 -8.45 -8.13
N ARG A 22 -2.70 -8.89 -9.32
CA ARG A 22 -1.90 -8.70 -10.52
C ARG A 22 -2.00 -7.27 -11.05
N VAL A 23 -3.21 -6.76 -11.19
CA VAL A 23 -3.46 -5.42 -11.70
C VAL A 23 -2.90 -4.36 -10.75
N SER A 24 -3.18 -4.48 -9.45
CA SER A 24 -2.66 -3.54 -8.44
C SER A 24 -1.13 -3.54 -8.37
N GLY A 25 -0.47 -4.69 -8.56
CA GLY A 25 0.98 -4.75 -8.62
C GLY A 25 1.58 -3.94 -9.76
N VAL A 26 1.01 -4.05 -10.96
CA VAL A 26 1.45 -3.26 -12.14
C VAL A 26 1.17 -1.77 -11.93
N VAL A 27 -0.04 -1.44 -11.48
CA VAL A 27 -0.43 -0.04 -11.21
C VAL A 27 0.47 0.58 -10.14
N LEU A 28 0.71 -0.15 -9.03
CA LEU A 28 1.63 0.30 -7.97
C LEU A 28 3.05 0.52 -8.48
N LEU A 29 3.56 -0.40 -9.29
CA LEU A 29 4.90 -0.26 -9.87
C LEU A 29 5.02 1.06 -10.64
N LEU A 30 4.05 1.37 -11.50
CA LEU A 30 4.03 2.61 -12.26
C LEU A 30 3.89 3.84 -11.34
N MET A 31 2.96 3.80 -10.38
CA MET A 31 2.76 4.93 -9.45
C MET A 31 4.00 5.17 -8.59
N VAL A 32 4.62 4.13 -8.05
CA VAL A 32 5.83 4.26 -7.22
C VAL A 32 7.01 4.78 -8.05
N LEU A 33 7.19 4.31 -9.28
CA LEU A 33 8.24 4.82 -10.16
C LEU A 33 8.06 6.31 -10.48
N VAL A 34 6.83 6.75 -10.76
CA VAL A 34 6.52 8.17 -10.96
C VAL A 34 6.78 8.96 -9.67
N HIS A 35 6.33 8.45 -8.53
CA HIS A 35 6.58 9.08 -7.23
C HIS A 35 8.08 9.22 -6.95
N LEU A 36 8.85 8.14 -7.14
CA LEU A 36 10.30 8.13 -6.96
C LEU A 36 10.99 9.13 -7.92
N ALA A 37 10.58 9.16 -9.18
CA ALA A 37 11.13 10.08 -10.17
C ALA A 37 10.90 11.54 -9.75
N ILE A 38 9.70 11.87 -9.26
CA ILE A 38 9.38 13.23 -8.79
C ILE A 38 10.21 13.58 -7.56
N MET A 39 10.35 12.65 -6.58
CA MET A 39 10.99 12.94 -5.30
C MET A 39 12.52 12.89 -5.33
N HIS A 40 13.13 12.16 -6.28
CA HIS A 40 14.57 11.91 -6.26
C HIS A 40 15.30 12.29 -7.55
N ILE A 41 14.61 12.36 -8.70
CA ILE A 41 15.22 12.65 -9.99
C ILE A 41 14.91 14.09 -10.42
N ILE A 42 13.62 14.48 -10.36
CA ILE A 42 13.18 15.82 -10.76
C ILE A 42 13.48 16.84 -9.66
N ASN A 43 13.25 16.46 -8.40
CA ASN A 43 13.53 17.29 -7.23
C ASN A 43 14.67 16.64 -6.43
N ASN A 44 15.63 17.44 -6.00
CA ASN A 44 16.65 16.96 -5.06
C ASN A 44 16.02 16.74 -3.69
N ILE A 45 16.47 15.71 -2.98
CA ILE A 45 15.99 15.37 -1.63
C ILE A 45 16.13 16.54 -0.65
N GLU A 46 17.11 17.42 -0.86
CA GLU A 46 17.36 18.60 -0.03
C GLU A 46 16.25 19.67 -0.14
N VAL A 47 15.49 19.69 -1.24
CA VAL A 47 14.38 20.64 -1.43
C VAL A 47 13.05 20.08 -0.96
N ILE A 48 12.99 18.79 -0.57
CA ILE A 48 11.78 18.16 -0.05
C ILE A 48 11.62 18.55 1.42
N ASN A 49 11.05 19.70 1.64
CA ASN A 49 10.75 20.27 2.94
C ASN A 49 9.23 20.45 3.12
N TYR A 50 8.82 21.02 4.26
CA TYR A 50 7.41 21.30 4.55
C TYR A 50 6.74 22.11 3.44
N GLN A 51 7.40 23.13 2.89
CA GLN A 51 6.81 23.98 1.86
C GLN A 51 6.58 23.22 0.56
N PHE A 52 7.48 22.33 0.18
CA PHE A 52 7.31 21.45 -0.98
C PHE A 52 6.07 20.56 -0.82
N VAL A 53 5.91 19.92 0.33
CA VAL A 53 4.74 19.09 0.63
C VAL A 53 3.47 19.93 0.66
N ALA A 54 3.52 21.13 1.25
CA ALA A 54 2.38 22.03 1.34
C ALA A 54 1.89 22.48 -0.05
N GLN A 55 2.81 22.84 -0.95
CA GLN A 55 2.47 23.19 -2.33
C GLN A 55 1.89 22.00 -3.10
N ARG A 56 2.47 20.82 -2.92
CA ARG A 56 1.99 19.60 -3.55
C ARG A 56 0.56 19.27 -3.09
N TYR A 57 0.29 19.34 -1.79
CA TYR A 57 -1.02 19.03 -1.21
C TYR A 57 -2.04 20.16 -1.32
N ALA A 58 -1.65 21.34 -1.75
CA ALA A 58 -2.58 22.39 -2.18
C ALA A 58 -3.37 21.96 -3.43
N THR A 59 -2.83 21.04 -4.23
CA THR A 59 -3.46 20.53 -5.44
C THR A 59 -4.21 19.23 -5.12
N PRO A 60 -5.54 19.16 -5.35
CA PRO A 60 -6.32 17.94 -5.09
C PRO A 60 -5.80 16.69 -5.82
N PHE A 61 -5.24 16.87 -7.02
CA PHE A 61 -4.65 15.80 -7.81
C PHE A 61 -3.56 15.03 -7.05
N TRP A 62 -2.57 15.74 -6.51
CA TRP A 62 -1.45 15.08 -5.80
C TRP A 62 -1.90 14.43 -4.50
N ARG A 63 -2.83 15.06 -3.79
CA ARG A 63 -3.43 14.48 -2.59
C ARG A 63 -4.16 13.18 -2.88
N THR A 64 -4.95 13.16 -3.96
CA THR A 64 -5.65 11.94 -4.40
C THR A 64 -4.68 10.87 -4.88
N TYR A 65 -3.65 11.27 -5.63
CA TYR A 65 -2.61 10.37 -6.10
C TYR A 65 -1.93 9.65 -4.95
N ASP A 66 -1.44 10.39 -3.95
CA ASP A 66 -0.75 9.81 -2.80
C ASP A 66 -1.70 8.95 -1.93
N LEU A 67 -2.98 9.35 -1.80
CA LEU A 67 -3.98 8.57 -1.09
C LEU A 67 -4.28 7.24 -1.79
N VAL A 68 -4.48 7.25 -3.11
CA VAL A 68 -4.72 6.03 -3.90
C VAL A 68 -3.50 5.12 -3.83
N MET A 69 -2.29 5.68 -3.97
CA MET A 69 -1.05 4.90 -3.85
C MET A 69 -0.93 4.27 -2.47
N LEU A 70 -1.22 4.99 -1.38
CA LEU A 70 -1.23 4.47 -0.01
C LEU A 70 -2.18 3.28 0.13
N TRP A 71 -3.43 3.42 -0.31
CA TRP A 71 -4.44 2.37 -0.19
C TRP A 71 -4.08 1.13 -1.02
N LEU A 72 -3.67 1.33 -2.27
CA LEU A 72 -3.23 0.22 -3.12
C LEU A 72 -2.02 -0.50 -2.52
N ALA A 73 -1.03 0.24 -2.02
CA ALA A 73 0.17 -0.34 -1.41
C ALA A 73 -0.18 -1.15 -0.16
N PHE A 74 -1.07 -0.63 0.71
CA PHE A 74 -1.48 -1.36 1.90
C PHE A 74 -2.29 -2.61 1.56
N ILE A 75 -3.33 -2.51 0.74
CA ILE A 75 -4.17 -3.67 0.40
C ILE A 75 -3.34 -4.75 -0.32
N HIS A 76 -2.52 -4.34 -1.28
CA HIS A 76 -1.63 -5.25 -2.01
C HIS A 76 -0.59 -5.87 -1.07
N GLY A 77 0.10 -5.06 -0.27
CA GLY A 77 1.15 -5.49 0.66
C GLY A 77 0.62 -6.39 1.78
N LEU A 78 -0.49 -6.02 2.42
CA LEU A 78 -1.12 -6.84 3.47
C LEU A 78 -1.52 -8.22 2.92
N ASN A 79 -2.09 -8.28 1.72
CA ASN A 79 -2.43 -9.56 1.12
C ASN A 79 -1.18 -10.36 0.72
N GLY A 80 -0.13 -9.70 0.26
CA GLY A 80 1.17 -10.36 0.00
C GLY A 80 1.78 -10.97 1.26
N VAL A 81 1.84 -10.20 2.36
CA VAL A 81 2.35 -10.68 3.66
C VAL A 81 1.46 -11.79 4.22
N ARG A 82 0.14 -11.68 4.09
CA ARG A 82 -0.80 -12.75 4.46
C ARG A 82 -0.43 -14.07 3.77
N VAL A 83 -0.21 -14.05 2.47
CA VAL A 83 0.17 -15.25 1.71
C VAL A 83 1.47 -15.84 2.24
N MET A 84 2.46 -15.00 2.54
CA MET A 84 3.72 -15.46 3.14
C MET A 84 3.52 -16.09 4.52
N ILE A 85 2.67 -15.49 5.39
CA ILE A 85 2.34 -16.07 6.70
C ILE A 85 1.70 -17.44 6.52
N ASP A 86 0.73 -17.56 5.61
CA ASP A 86 0.04 -18.82 5.33
C ASP A 86 0.99 -19.91 4.81
N ASP A 87 2.01 -19.53 4.04
CA ASP A 87 2.97 -20.47 3.44
C ASP A 87 4.07 -20.90 4.42
N TYR A 88 4.57 -20.00 5.27
CA TYR A 88 5.75 -20.24 6.09
C TYR A 88 5.45 -20.51 7.58
N VAL A 89 4.31 -20.05 8.10
CA VAL A 89 3.97 -20.26 9.51
C VAL A 89 3.17 -21.55 9.70
N GLY A 90 3.87 -22.64 10.02
CA GLY A 90 3.29 -23.97 10.19
C GLY A 90 2.41 -24.13 11.44
N SER A 91 2.73 -23.42 12.53
CA SER A 91 1.99 -23.49 13.79
C SER A 91 0.68 -22.71 13.71
N ARG A 92 -0.46 -23.36 14.04
CA ARG A 92 -1.78 -22.73 14.02
C ARG A 92 -1.87 -21.51 14.93
N GLY A 93 -1.31 -21.60 16.14
CA GLY A 93 -1.34 -20.49 17.09
C GLY A 93 -0.56 -19.27 16.59
N TRP A 94 0.67 -19.48 16.13
CA TRP A 94 1.49 -18.41 15.58
C TRP A 94 0.89 -17.82 14.30
N ARG A 95 0.25 -18.61 13.47
CA ARG A 95 -0.45 -18.09 12.27
C ARG A 95 -1.57 -17.14 12.65
N VAL A 96 -2.41 -17.49 13.62
CA VAL A 96 -3.50 -16.62 14.09
C VAL A 96 -2.96 -15.31 14.67
N VAL A 97 -1.93 -15.38 15.52
CA VAL A 97 -1.30 -14.19 16.10
C VAL A 97 -0.70 -13.30 15.02
N SER A 98 0.05 -13.88 14.09
CA SER A 98 0.69 -13.11 13.00
C SER A 98 -0.33 -12.44 12.09
N LEU A 99 -1.41 -13.14 11.71
CA LEU A 99 -2.47 -12.58 10.88
C LEU A 99 -3.26 -11.49 11.63
N ALA A 100 -3.58 -11.71 12.90
CA ALA A 100 -4.26 -10.71 13.72
C ALA A 100 -3.40 -9.43 13.85
N SER A 101 -2.12 -9.59 14.18
CA SER A 101 -1.18 -8.47 14.26
C SER A 101 -1.05 -7.73 12.93
N LEU A 102 -0.93 -8.47 11.82
CA LEU A 102 -0.85 -7.89 10.48
C LEU A 102 -2.06 -7.01 10.16
N TYR A 103 -3.27 -7.51 10.41
CA TYR A 103 -4.49 -6.75 10.10
C TYR A 103 -4.70 -5.56 11.04
N VAL A 104 -4.43 -5.72 12.34
CA VAL A 104 -4.54 -4.63 13.31
C VAL A 104 -3.55 -3.51 12.98
N LEU A 105 -2.27 -3.84 12.80
CA LEU A 105 -1.24 -2.86 12.47
C LEU A 105 -1.51 -2.23 11.09
N GLY A 106 -1.87 -3.02 10.10
CA GLY A 106 -2.22 -2.55 8.77
C GLY A 106 -3.38 -1.56 8.80
N PHE A 107 -4.44 -1.86 9.56
CA PHE A 107 -5.58 -0.97 9.73
C PHE A 107 -5.17 0.35 10.41
N VAL A 108 -4.42 0.27 11.50
CA VAL A 108 -3.95 1.47 12.23
C VAL A 108 -3.11 2.36 11.32
N PHE A 109 -2.13 1.80 10.62
CA PHE A 109 -1.29 2.60 9.72
C PHE A 109 -2.05 3.14 8.51
N LEU A 110 -2.99 2.39 7.96
CA LEU A 110 -3.82 2.87 6.86
C LEU A 110 -4.69 4.05 7.30
N VAL A 111 -5.29 3.98 8.49
CA VAL A 111 -6.09 5.07 9.05
C VAL A 111 -5.21 6.29 9.33
N LEU A 112 -4.07 6.11 10.00
CA LEU A 112 -3.15 7.21 10.31
C LEU A 112 -2.62 7.87 9.03
N GLY A 113 -2.16 7.10 8.06
CA GLY A 113 -1.69 7.63 6.79
C GLY A 113 -2.78 8.38 6.02
N SER A 114 -4.01 7.84 6.01
CA SER A 114 -5.16 8.51 5.39
C SER A 114 -5.51 9.82 6.10
N LEU A 115 -5.51 9.82 7.44
CA LEU A 115 -5.75 11.03 8.22
C LEU A 115 -4.71 12.12 7.92
N VAL A 116 -3.43 11.77 7.90
CA VAL A 116 -2.36 12.72 7.55
C VAL A 116 -2.60 13.34 6.18
N ILE A 117 -2.88 12.53 5.15
CA ILE A 117 -3.09 13.03 3.79
C ILE A 117 -4.34 13.91 3.69
N LEU A 118 -5.44 13.51 4.34
CA LEU A 118 -6.72 14.19 4.23
C LEU A 118 -6.80 15.46 5.07
N THR A 119 -6.21 15.45 6.28
CA THR A 119 -6.31 16.58 7.23
C THR A 119 -5.16 17.58 7.10
N PHE A 120 -4.12 17.25 6.33
CA PHE A 120 -3.01 18.17 6.11
C PHE A 120 -3.51 19.51 5.55
N ASN A 121 -3.28 20.58 6.32
CA ASN A 121 -3.67 21.93 5.94
C ASN A 121 -2.42 22.81 5.84
N PRO A 122 -1.99 23.21 4.63
CA PRO A 122 -0.80 24.02 4.45
C PRO A 122 -0.91 25.44 5.06
N ALA A 123 -2.13 25.91 5.35
CA ALA A 123 -2.35 27.20 5.98
C ALA A 123 -2.25 27.19 7.51
N ARG A 124 -2.12 26.02 8.14
CA ARG A 124 -1.95 25.87 9.58
C ARG A 124 -0.69 25.06 9.85
N PRO A 125 0.49 25.73 9.97
CA PRO A 125 1.67 25.05 10.51
C PRO A 125 1.36 24.61 11.94
N PHE A 126 1.89 23.44 12.35
CA PHE A 126 1.78 22.91 13.70
C PHE A 126 2.46 23.83 14.70
#